data_281dbc5c709ebe2cee426f99b9b954c4
#
_entry.id   281dbc5c709ebe2cee426f99b9b954c4
#
_cell.length_a   1.000
_cell.length_b   1.000
_cell.length_c   1.000
_cell.angle_alpha   90.00
_cell.angle_beta   90.00
_cell.angle_gamma   90.00
#
_symmetry.space_group_name_H-M   'P 1'
#
loop_
_entity.id
_entity.type
_entity.pdbx_description
1 polymer ?
#
loop_
_entity_poly.entity_id
_entity_poly.type
_entity_poly.pdbx_seq_one_letter_code
_entity_poly.pdbx_strand_id
1 'polypeptide(L)'
;MALKFNRLNRTAIRALTPGEQIQEHGIVAIGLKNGDVRYTVNVMVDGQRIHRVIGCQSEGITREQAERAIESLRTRAREGRLDLPQGRKVHRTVAEAAEEYLKRLDATDGKDMVNKCRHLRTHLIPALGPERFDQISEFRLKQYRRMRTDAGASDATVNRELSTLSHVFHRAASKGWAWIGKDDVPEIPKERETRKKIRILTSEECARLLRAAVSDQDDRLWLFVMFGLNACMRHGEILRRRYDEIDWENCRIWIDKAKAGEREQPITPSLRDALRRKFETEDDQTGWIFPSRWKQSKQPYRKSMEDGFRRAVIRAGLDPATCTPHIMRHTAITRLVKNKTDVPTIQKISGHKTPAMVLHYVHIFGEHIDHEMSVLDVGFLDAITPELHQPPIHTESDGLLSPGLFALNSIAKSVGGEGWIRTSVRETRADLQSAAFNHSATSP
;
A
#
# COMPACT_ATOMS: atom_id res chain seq x y z
N MET A 1 54.14 14.35 -19.43
CA MET A 1 55.43 14.94 -19.03
C MET A 1 55.78 14.44 -17.64
N ALA A 2 56.97 13.91 -17.41
CA ALA A 2 57.44 13.51 -16.08
C ALA A 2 57.63 14.76 -15.21
N LEU A 3 57.08 14.71 -13.98
CA LEU A 3 57.21 15.81 -13.02
C LEU A 3 58.66 15.99 -12.60
N LYS A 4 59.19 17.21 -12.67
CA LYS A 4 60.53 17.53 -12.15
C LYS A 4 60.40 17.80 -10.65
N PHE A 5 61.16 17.02 -9.85
CA PHE A 5 61.22 17.19 -8.39
C PHE A 5 62.51 17.92 -8.02
N ASN A 6 62.37 19.08 -7.39
CA ASN A 6 63.48 19.90 -6.94
C ASN A 6 63.82 19.71 -5.45
N ARG A 7 62.76 19.59 -4.65
CA ARG A 7 62.85 19.43 -3.17
C ARG A 7 62.84 17.97 -2.74
N LEU A 8 62.00 17.15 -3.39
CA LEU A 8 61.79 15.73 -3.03
C LEU A 8 62.74 14.84 -3.84
N ASN A 9 64.05 15.13 -3.75
CA ASN A 9 65.10 14.35 -4.39
C ASN A 9 65.73 13.31 -3.44
N ARG A 10 66.45 12.32 -3.96
CA ARG A 10 67.03 11.22 -3.18
C ARG A 10 67.92 11.69 -2.03
N THR A 11 68.69 12.74 -2.22
CA THR A 11 69.60 13.30 -1.21
C THR A 11 68.84 13.95 -0.07
N ALA A 12 67.84 14.76 -0.36
CA ALA A 12 66.97 15.41 0.63
C ALA A 12 66.14 14.41 1.44
N ILE A 13 65.62 13.36 0.78
CA ILE A 13 64.86 12.30 1.47
C ILE A 13 65.74 11.54 2.46
N ARG A 14 66.97 11.23 2.11
CA ARG A 14 67.95 10.56 3.02
C ARG A 14 68.42 11.42 4.17
N ALA A 15 68.33 12.74 4.02
CA ALA A 15 68.76 13.71 5.05
C ALA A 15 67.61 14.05 6.04
N LEU A 16 66.40 13.49 5.86
CA LEU A 16 65.26 13.78 6.73
C LEU A 16 65.50 13.29 8.17
N THR A 17 65.41 14.21 9.10
CA THR A 17 65.46 13.91 10.54
C THR A 17 64.05 13.49 11.06
N PRO A 18 63.99 12.81 12.20
CA PRO A 18 62.69 12.41 12.80
C PRO A 18 61.75 13.61 13.04
N GLY A 19 60.57 13.55 12.44
CA GLY A 19 59.54 14.62 12.50
C GLY A 19 59.62 15.66 11.41
N GLU A 20 60.70 15.69 10.64
CA GLU A 20 60.87 16.58 9.51
C GLU A 20 60.10 16.07 8.29
N GLN A 21 59.55 16.99 7.48
CA GLN A 21 58.77 16.62 6.30
C GLN A 21 59.16 17.49 5.08
N ILE A 22 59.16 16.86 3.93
CA ILE A 22 59.31 17.55 2.63
C ILE A 22 58.07 17.28 1.80
N GLN A 23 57.45 18.34 1.26
CA GLN A 23 56.30 18.23 0.40
C GLN A 23 56.56 18.82 -0.98
N GLU A 24 56.20 18.07 -2.04
CA GLU A 24 56.28 18.53 -3.42
C GLU A 24 55.27 17.74 -4.28
N HIS A 25 54.58 18.43 -5.19
CA HIS A 25 53.59 17.86 -6.14
C HIS A 25 52.49 16.97 -5.48
N GLY A 26 52.16 17.21 -4.22
CA GLY A 26 51.16 16.42 -3.49
C GLY A 26 51.73 15.17 -2.82
N ILE A 27 53.01 14.93 -2.89
CA ILE A 27 53.71 13.89 -2.13
C ILE A 27 54.35 14.52 -0.91
N VAL A 28 54.19 13.89 0.23
CA VAL A 28 54.83 14.29 1.50
C VAL A 28 55.65 13.13 1.98
N ALA A 29 56.96 13.36 2.15
CA ALA A 29 57.92 12.43 2.78
C ALA A 29 58.17 12.90 4.22
N ILE A 30 58.04 12.03 5.20
CA ILE A 30 58.15 12.33 6.63
C ILE A 30 59.20 11.39 7.24
N GLY A 31 60.22 11.95 7.88
CA GLY A 31 61.20 11.19 8.66
C GLY A 31 60.59 10.64 9.94
N LEU A 32 60.74 9.35 10.19
CA LEU A 32 60.22 8.66 11.36
C LEU A 32 61.31 8.52 12.45
N LYS A 33 60.89 8.32 13.71
CA LYS A 33 61.80 8.14 14.86
C LYS A 33 62.75 6.94 14.74
N ASN A 34 62.39 5.95 13.91
CA ASN A 34 63.19 4.75 13.62
C ASN A 34 64.17 4.93 12.47
N GLY A 35 64.34 6.15 11.94
CA GLY A 35 65.21 6.45 10.80
C GLY A 35 64.61 6.09 9.42
N ASP A 36 63.39 5.62 9.37
CA ASP A 36 62.67 5.32 8.12
C ASP A 36 61.93 6.56 7.58
N VAL A 37 61.51 6.51 6.32
CA VAL A 37 60.78 7.60 5.67
C VAL A 37 59.39 7.09 5.24
N ARG A 38 58.32 7.76 5.72
CA ARG A 38 56.95 7.47 5.33
C ARG A 38 56.49 8.40 4.24
N TYR A 39 55.93 7.81 3.17
CA TYR A 39 55.33 8.55 2.06
C TYR A 39 53.81 8.68 2.26
N THR A 40 53.34 9.90 2.09
CA THR A 40 51.89 10.24 2.19
C THR A 40 51.53 11.08 0.96
N VAL A 41 50.34 10.88 0.44
CA VAL A 41 49.78 11.65 -0.67
C VAL A 41 48.75 12.62 -0.13
N ASN A 42 48.81 13.89 -0.55
CA ASN A 42 47.92 14.96 -0.21
C ASN A 42 47.57 15.77 -1.47
N VAL A 43 46.48 15.41 -2.14
CA VAL A 43 46.11 16.00 -3.44
C VAL A 43 44.64 16.37 -3.46
N MET A 44 44.28 17.37 -4.27
CA MET A 44 42.90 17.69 -4.63
C MET A 44 42.55 16.95 -5.90
N VAL A 45 41.44 16.21 -5.89
CA VAL A 45 40.89 15.53 -7.06
C VAL A 45 39.39 15.80 -7.08
N ASP A 46 38.85 16.37 -8.15
CA ASP A 46 37.43 16.70 -8.34
C ASP A 46 36.81 17.46 -7.16
N GLY A 47 37.54 18.44 -6.61
CA GLY A 47 37.09 19.26 -5.48
C GLY A 47 37.19 18.58 -4.10
N GLN A 48 37.68 17.35 -4.03
CA GLN A 48 37.89 16.63 -2.78
C GLN A 48 39.37 16.51 -2.43
N ARG A 49 39.72 16.76 -1.18
CA ARG A 49 41.06 16.61 -0.65
C ARG A 49 41.31 15.17 -0.23
N ILE A 50 42.25 14.52 -0.89
CA ILE A 50 42.68 13.15 -0.60
C ILE A 50 43.99 13.19 0.18
N HIS A 51 43.97 12.64 1.39
CA HIS A 51 45.14 12.41 2.20
C HIS A 51 45.26 10.91 2.48
N ARG A 52 46.33 10.25 1.93
CA ARG A 52 46.58 8.81 2.15
C ARG A 52 48.00 8.54 2.46
N VAL A 53 48.23 7.69 3.45
CA VAL A 53 49.54 7.07 3.69
C VAL A 53 49.73 5.98 2.64
N ILE A 54 50.87 6.01 1.93
CA ILE A 54 51.20 5.03 0.89
C ILE A 54 52.00 3.87 1.50
N GLY A 55 52.92 4.18 2.41
CA GLY A 55 53.74 3.21 3.14
C GLY A 55 55.10 3.78 3.47
N CYS A 56 56.02 2.95 3.99
CA CYS A 56 57.36 3.33 4.41
C CYS A 56 58.40 2.88 3.40
N GLN A 57 59.56 3.54 3.43
CA GLN A 57 60.71 3.22 2.57
C GLN A 57 61.24 1.81 2.87
N SER A 58 61.19 1.37 4.13
CA SER A 58 61.52 0.01 4.54
C SER A 58 60.62 -1.07 3.94
N GLU A 59 59.38 -0.71 3.60
CA GLU A 59 58.40 -1.56 2.92
C GLU A 59 58.59 -1.57 1.39
N GLY A 60 59.64 -0.95 0.91
CA GLY A 60 59.96 -0.83 -0.52
C GLY A 60 59.22 0.31 -1.23
N ILE A 61 58.52 1.19 -0.49
CA ILE A 61 57.82 2.33 -1.09
C ILE A 61 58.82 3.42 -1.50
N THR A 62 58.74 3.83 -2.75
CA THR A 62 59.56 4.89 -3.33
C THR A 62 58.70 6.09 -3.71
N ARG A 63 59.37 7.25 -3.97
CA ARG A 63 58.70 8.44 -4.50
C ARG A 63 57.91 8.12 -5.78
N GLU A 64 58.46 7.30 -6.69
CA GLU A 64 57.82 6.92 -7.95
C GLU A 64 56.51 6.12 -7.73
N GLN A 65 56.50 5.28 -6.70
CA GLN A 65 55.26 4.57 -6.32
C GLN A 65 54.22 5.52 -5.73
N ALA A 66 54.61 6.57 -4.99
CA ALA A 66 53.71 7.62 -4.54
C ALA A 66 53.16 8.44 -5.72
N GLU A 67 53.94 8.72 -6.76
CA GLU A 67 53.45 9.35 -8.00
C GLU A 67 52.39 8.49 -8.70
N ARG A 68 52.68 7.19 -8.88
CA ARG A 68 51.73 6.23 -9.49
C ARG A 68 50.44 6.14 -8.66
N ALA A 69 50.57 6.21 -7.36
CA ALA A 69 49.39 6.26 -6.47
C ALA A 69 48.53 7.50 -6.71
N ILE A 70 49.12 8.68 -6.93
CA ILE A 70 48.38 9.90 -7.31
C ILE A 70 47.66 9.73 -8.65
N GLU A 71 48.32 9.20 -9.66
CA GLU A 71 47.69 8.95 -10.96
C GLU A 71 46.56 7.95 -10.87
N SER A 72 46.74 6.85 -10.13
CA SER A 72 45.69 5.88 -9.85
C SER A 72 44.49 6.50 -9.12
N LEU A 73 44.74 7.39 -8.14
CA LEU A 73 43.68 8.10 -7.43
C LEU A 73 42.91 9.06 -8.35
N ARG A 74 43.62 9.77 -9.25
CA ARG A 74 42.99 10.64 -10.26
C ARG A 74 42.13 9.86 -11.24
N THR A 75 42.61 8.70 -11.71
CA THR A 75 41.86 7.82 -12.61
C THR A 75 40.60 7.28 -11.93
N ARG A 76 40.72 6.77 -10.70
CA ARG A 76 39.59 6.28 -9.93
C ARG A 76 38.57 7.38 -9.62
N ALA A 77 39.02 8.62 -9.42
CA ALA A 77 38.13 9.76 -9.24
C ALA A 77 37.31 10.01 -10.50
N ARG A 78 37.97 10.06 -11.67
CA ARG A 78 37.28 10.24 -12.97
C ARG A 78 36.26 9.13 -13.26
N GLU A 79 36.54 7.90 -12.80
CA GLU A 79 35.64 6.75 -12.93
C GLU A 79 34.54 6.69 -11.83
N GLY A 80 34.50 7.66 -10.92
CA GLY A 80 33.56 7.66 -9.80
C GLY A 80 33.76 6.53 -8.77
N ARG A 81 34.96 5.88 -8.79
CA ARG A 81 35.33 4.71 -7.96
C ARG A 81 36.22 5.06 -6.76
N LEU A 82 36.23 6.32 -6.35
CA LEU A 82 36.96 6.71 -5.14
C LEU A 82 36.11 6.38 -3.91
N ASP A 83 36.47 5.31 -3.20
CA ASP A 83 36.05 5.03 -1.84
C ASP A 83 36.72 6.01 -0.86
N LEU A 84 36.43 7.29 -1.02
CA LEU A 84 36.84 8.27 -0.03
C LEU A 84 35.89 8.20 1.15
N PRO A 85 36.35 8.28 2.40
CA PRO A 85 35.50 8.51 3.52
C PRO A 85 34.75 9.81 3.24
N GLN A 86 33.48 9.70 2.84
CA GLN A 86 32.60 10.86 2.81
C GLN A 86 32.67 11.49 4.20
N GLY A 87 32.85 12.83 4.25
CA GLY A 87 33.08 13.57 5.48
C GLY A 87 32.15 13.10 6.60
N ARG A 88 32.56 13.29 7.86
CA ARG A 88 31.91 12.77 9.08
C ARG A 88 30.38 12.75 8.91
N LYS A 89 29.81 11.56 8.61
CA LYS A 89 28.35 11.40 8.44
C LYS A 89 27.71 11.94 9.73
N VAL A 90 26.93 12.99 9.62
CA VAL A 90 26.13 13.47 10.74
C VAL A 90 25.08 12.39 11.00
N HIS A 91 25.31 11.59 12.04
CA HIS A 91 24.35 10.56 12.42
C HIS A 91 23.14 11.25 13.05
N ARG A 92 21.98 11.00 12.48
CA ARG A 92 20.70 11.46 13.03
C ARG A 92 20.07 10.35 13.85
N THR A 93 19.35 10.72 14.89
CA THR A 93 18.41 9.82 15.57
C THR A 93 17.13 9.68 14.74
N VAL A 94 16.34 8.65 15.02
CA VAL A 94 15.02 8.47 14.39
C VAL A 94 14.09 9.65 14.67
N ALA A 95 14.17 10.22 15.90
CA ALA A 95 13.39 11.40 16.26
C ALA A 95 13.77 12.63 15.42
N GLU A 96 15.06 12.93 15.31
CA GLU A 96 15.55 14.05 14.48
C GLU A 96 15.19 13.88 13.00
N ALA A 97 15.36 12.67 12.48
CA ALA A 97 15.00 12.35 11.09
C ALA A 97 13.49 12.50 10.83
N ALA A 98 12.66 12.05 11.78
CA ALA A 98 11.21 12.15 11.69
C ALA A 98 10.71 13.61 11.74
N GLU A 99 11.22 14.42 12.63
CA GLU A 99 10.82 15.84 12.74
C GLU A 99 11.28 16.65 11.50
N GLU A 100 12.51 16.45 11.02
CA GLU A 100 12.99 17.10 9.81
C GLU A 100 12.19 16.63 8.58
N TYR A 101 11.82 15.34 8.51
CA TYR A 101 10.94 14.81 7.48
C TYR A 101 9.56 15.50 7.49
N LEU A 102 8.93 15.64 8.65
CA LEU A 102 7.64 16.30 8.77
C LEU A 102 7.73 17.76 8.34
N LYS A 103 8.76 18.48 8.78
CA LYS A 103 9.02 19.87 8.42
C LYS A 103 9.16 20.06 6.90
N ARG A 104 9.94 19.21 6.24
CA ARG A 104 10.13 19.28 4.78
C ARG A 104 8.88 18.90 4.00
N LEU A 105 8.10 17.93 4.49
CA LEU A 105 6.84 17.58 3.86
C LEU A 105 5.79 18.68 3.99
N ASP A 106 5.71 19.33 5.14
CA ASP A 106 4.79 20.44 5.38
C ASP A 106 5.08 21.60 4.43
N ALA A 107 6.35 21.93 4.23
CA ALA A 107 6.82 22.95 3.30
C ALA A 107 6.49 22.65 1.80
N THR A 108 6.14 21.41 1.47
CA THR A 108 5.84 20.95 0.10
C THR A 108 4.42 20.41 -0.06
N ASP A 109 3.48 20.81 0.78
CA ASP A 109 2.09 20.34 0.79
C ASP A 109 1.97 18.80 0.77
N GLY A 110 2.75 18.15 1.63
CA GLY A 110 2.83 16.70 1.72
C GLY A 110 1.48 16.04 2.00
N LYS A 111 1.17 14.97 1.27
CA LYS A 111 -0.09 14.23 1.43
C LYS A 111 -0.14 13.49 2.76
N ASP A 112 -1.34 13.45 3.37
CA ASP A 112 -1.66 12.67 4.59
C ASP A 112 -0.84 13.06 5.83
N MET A 113 -0.57 14.35 6.00
CA MET A 113 0.24 14.89 7.10
C MET A 113 -0.31 14.50 8.48
N VAL A 114 -1.65 14.55 8.66
CA VAL A 114 -2.30 14.22 9.94
C VAL A 114 -1.95 12.81 10.42
N ASN A 115 -2.08 11.81 9.53
CA ASN A 115 -1.75 10.43 9.89
C ASN A 115 -0.25 10.21 10.06
N LYS A 116 0.57 10.82 9.21
CA LYS A 116 2.03 10.74 9.32
C LYS A 116 2.53 11.34 10.63
N CYS A 117 2.05 12.52 11.01
CA CYS A 117 2.35 13.13 12.31
C CYS A 117 1.96 12.21 13.46
N ARG A 118 0.72 11.66 13.42
CA ARG A 118 0.25 10.73 14.45
C ARG A 118 1.11 9.47 14.53
N HIS A 119 1.39 8.80 13.40
CA HIS A 119 2.21 7.59 13.39
C HIS A 119 3.61 7.85 13.94
N LEU A 120 4.24 8.94 13.52
CA LEU A 120 5.59 9.28 13.96
C LEU A 120 5.61 9.70 15.43
N ARG A 121 4.84 10.73 15.82
CA ARG A 121 4.92 11.33 17.15
C ARG A 121 4.30 10.49 18.26
N THR A 122 3.21 9.76 17.96
CA THR A 122 2.51 8.96 18.97
C THR A 122 3.07 7.56 19.14
N HIS A 123 3.65 6.98 18.09
CA HIS A 123 4.04 5.57 18.10
C HIS A 123 5.51 5.31 17.79
N LEU A 124 6.03 5.85 16.69
CA LEU A 124 7.38 5.53 16.21
C LEU A 124 8.48 6.24 16.99
N ILE A 125 8.35 7.54 17.25
CA ILE A 125 9.34 8.31 18.04
C ILE A 125 9.43 7.81 19.47
N PRO A 126 8.33 7.54 20.22
CA PRO A 126 8.45 6.99 21.58
C PRO A 126 9.17 5.64 21.64
N ALA A 127 9.06 4.82 20.58
CA ALA A 127 9.63 3.48 20.56
C ALA A 127 11.05 3.41 19.98
N LEU A 128 11.36 4.22 18.97
CA LEU A 128 12.60 4.14 18.19
C LEU A 128 13.40 5.45 18.19
N GLY A 129 12.83 6.53 18.71
CA GLY A 129 13.36 7.88 18.59
C GLY A 129 14.81 8.08 18.99
N PRO A 130 15.29 7.53 20.13
CA PRO A 130 16.68 7.66 20.56
C PRO A 130 17.69 6.91 19.69
N GLU A 131 17.22 5.94 18.90
CA GLU A 131 18.08 5.09 18.11
C GLU A 131 18.65 5.81 16.87
N ARG A 132 19.83 5.40 16.44
CA ARG A 132 20.44 5.94 15.22
C ARG A 132 19.62 5.51 14.01
N PHE A 133 19.26 6.48 13.18
CA PHE A 133 18.41 6.27 12.00
C PHE A 133 19.06 5.34 10.97
N ASP A 134 20.38 5.44 10.79
CA ASP A 134 21.15 4.62 9.86
C ASP A 134 21.47 3.19 10.39
N GLN A 135 21.05 2.87 11.62
CA GLN A 135 21.29 1.57 12.25
C GLN A 135 20.01 0.80 12.57
N ILE A 136 18.85 1.31 12.18
CA ILE A 136 17.59 0.60 12.37
C ILE A 136 17.60 -0.67 11.52
N SER A 137 17.58 -1.82 12.19
CA SER A 137 17.59 -3.14 11.56
C SER A 137 16.18 -3.72 11.40
N GLU A 138 16.02 -4.70 10.50
CA GLU A 138 14.79 -5.47 10.36
C GLU A 138 14.37 -6.13 11.69
N PHE A 139 15.34 -6.66 12.45
CA PHE A 139 15.09 -7.24 13.76
C PHE A 139 14.43 -6.24 14.71
N ARG A 140 14.92 -5.01 14.73
CA ARG A 140 14.37 -3.96 15.58
C ARG A 140 12.94 -3.58 15.15
N LEU A 141 12.65 -3.60 13.86
CA LEU A 141 11.30 -3.37 13.33
C LEU A 141 10.34 -4.51 13.68
N LYS A 142 10.81 -5.76 13.72
CA LYS A 142 10.03 -6.91 14.22
C LYS A 142 9.72 -6.78 15.73
N GLN A 143 10.67 -6.30 16.53
CA GLN A 143 10.42 -6.00 17.94
C GLN A 143 9.37 -4.90 18.12
N TYR A 144 9.45 -3.81 17.34
CA TYR A 144 8.44 -2.75 17.34
C TYR A 144 7.06 -3.32 17.02
N ARG A 145 6.94 -4.13 15.98
CA ARG A 145 5.69 -4.78 15.60
C ARG A 145 5.12 -5.59 16.76
N ARG A 146 5.93 -6.46 17.35
CA ARG A 146 5.51 -7.29 18.49
C ARG A 146 4.99 -6.43 19.64
N MET A 147 5.74 -5.42 20.04
CA MET A 147 5.32 -4.48 21.08
C MET A 147 3.95 -3.83 20.79
N ARG A 148 3.71 -3.42 19.54
CA ARG A 148 2.45 -2.81 19.13
C ARG A 148 1.30 -3.81 19.12
N THR A 149 1.54 -5.03 18.66
CA THR A 149 0.54 -6.12 18.65
C THR A 149 0.18 -6.52 20.09
N ASP A 150 1.16 -6.66 20.97
CA ASP A 150 0.95 -6.94 22.40
C ASP A 150 0.14 -5.82 23.09
N ALA A 151 0.29 -4.58 22.62
CA ALA A 151 -0.53 -3.43 23.05
C ALA A 151 -1.92 -3.37 22.38
N GLY A 152 -2.34 -4.40 21.64
CA GLY A 152 -3.66 -4.52 21.02
C GLY A 152 -3.82 -3.84 19.66
N ALA A 153 -2.76 -3.38 19.02
CA ALA A 153 -2.85 -2.83 17.67
C ALA A 153 -3.03 -3.94 16.62
N SER A 154 -3.94 -3.75 15.66
CA SER A 154 -4.10 -4.69 14.54
C SER A 154 -2.92 -4.62 13.58
N ASP A 155 -2.64 -5.74 12.86
CA ASP A 155 -1.59 -5.79 11.82
C ASP A 155 -1.74 -4.69 10.78
N ALA A 156 -2.98 -4.38 10.37
CA ALA A 156 -3.28 -3.29 9.46
C ALA A 156 -2.83 -1.92 10.00
N THR A 157 -2.98 -1.68 11.30
CA THR A 157 -2.53 -0.44 11.97
C THR A 157 -1.01 -0.37 11.98
N VAL A 158 -0.34 -1.44 12.42
CA VAL A 158 1.12 -1.52 12.46
C VAL A 158 1.73 -1.42 11.06
N ASN A 159 1.12 -2.06 10.06
CA ASN A 159 1.54 -1.92 8.64
C ASN A 159 1.49 -0.47 8.15
N ARG A 160 0.50 0.33 8.59
CA ARG A 160 0.41 1.76 8.22
C ARG A 160 1.47 2.60 8.93
N GLU A 161 1.73 2.33 10.21
CA GLU A 161 2.82 2.97 10.97
C GLU A 161 4.17 2.69 10.29
N LEU A 162 4.48 1.43 10.02
CA LEU A 162 5.71 1.01 9.36
C LEU A 162 5.80 1.50 7.89
N SER A 163 4.68 1.64 7.19
CA SER A 163 4.66 2.27 5.86
C SER A 163 5.04 3.74 5.92
N THR A 164 4.67 4.44 7.00
CA THR A 164 5.13 5.82 7.22
C THR A 164 6.63 5.86 7.44
N LEU A 165 7.17 4.99 8.27
CA LEU A 165 8.61 4.88 8.50
C LEU A 165 9.38 4.50 7.22
N SER A 166 8.87 3.55 6.43
CA SER A 166 9.40 3.22 5.10
C SER A 166 9.50 4.44 4.20
N HIS A 167 8.46 5.28 4.19
CA HIS A 167 8.48 6.50 3.41
C HIS A 167 9.54 7.49 3.91
N VAL A 168 9.79 7.58 5.23
CA VAL A 168 10.89 8.38 5.80
C VAL A 168 12.23 7.89 5.26
N PHE A 169 12.50 6.58 5.33
CA PHE A 169 13.75 5.98 4.83
C PHE A 169 13.98 6.23 3.35
N HIS A 170 12.96 5.99 2.51
CA HIS A 170 13.08 6.21 1.07
C HIS A 170 13.31 7.69 0.71
N ARG A 171 12.70 8.61 1.47
CA ARG A 171 12.97 10.04 1.30
C ARG A 171 14.37 10.41 1.76
N ALA A 172 14.82 9.86 2.88
CA ALA A 172 16.16 10.05 3.41
C ALA A 172 17.26 9.57 2.43
N ALA A 173 17.02 8.48 1.72
CA ALA A 173 17.93 7.93 0.71
C ALA A 173 17.84 8.63 -0.66
N SER A 174 16.86 9.54 -0.87
CA SER A 174 16.69 10.25 -2.14
C SER A 174 17.82 11.25 -2.39
N LYS A 175 18.15 11.52 -3.68
CA LYS A 175 19.22 12.45 -4.06
C LYS A 175 19.09 13.84 -3.43
N GLY A 176 17.86 14.34 -3.21
CA GLY A 176 17.64 15.66 -2.62
C GLY A 176 17.85 15.74 -1.10
N TRP A 177 17.86 14.59 -0.41
CA TRP A 177 18.04 14.54 1.05
C TRP A 177 19.37 13.91 1.43
N ALA A 178 19.75 12.80 0.82
CA ALA A 178 21.02 12.11 0.98
C ALA A 178 21.49 11.94 2.44
N TRP A 179 20.56 11.60 3.34
CA TRP A 179 20.89 11.38 4.76
C TRP A 179 21.50 10.01 5.00
N ILE A 180 21.09 9.02 4.19
CA ILE A 180 21.58 7.64 4.21
C ILE A 180 21.82 7.17 2.78
N GLY A 181 22.62 6.12 2.62
CA GLY A 181 22.77 5.41 1.34
C GLY A 181 21.50 4.66 0.95
N LYS A 182 21.36 4.30 -0.32
CA LYS A 182 20.24 3.48 -0.78
C LYS A 182 20.28 2.08 -0.17
N ASP A 183 21.48 1.56 0.00
CA ASP A 183 21.73 0.22 0.57
C ASP A 183 21.53 0.17 2.10
N ASP A 184 21.50 1.36 2.74
CA ASP A 184 21.22 1.50 4.17
C ASP A 184 19.71 1.54 4.50
N VAL A 185 18.83 1.47 3.50
CA VAL A 185 17.38 1.43 3.71
C VAL A 185 16.97 0.04 4.18
N PRO A 186 16.45 -0.12 5.41
CA PRO A 186 16.05 -1.42 5.92
C PRO A 186 14.85 -1.98 5.15
N GLU A 187 14.83 -3.28 4.97
CA GLU A 187 13.63 -3.98 4.51
C GLU A 187 12.57 -3.93 5.62
N ILE A 188 11.37 -3.48 5.28
CA ILE A 188 10.25 -3.36 6.23
C ILE A 188 9.17 -4.36 5.84
N PRO A 189 9.16 -5.55 6.44
CA PRO A 189 8.19 -6.58 6.13
C PRO A 189 6.78 -6.16 6.56
N LYS A 190 5.80 -6.44 5.70
CA LYS A 190 4.38 -6.24 5.99
C LYS A 190 3.74 -7.58 6.27
N GLU A 191 3.03 -7.67 7.38
CA GLU A 191 2.22 -8.83 7.68
C GLU A 191 0.95 -8.87 6.81
N ARG A 192 0.49 -10.08 6.55
CA ARG A 192 -0.75 -10.30 5.80
C ARG A 192 -1.93 -9.82 6.64
N GLU A 193 -2.63 -8.80 6.16
CA GLU A 193 -3.83 -8.29 6.83
C GLU A 193 -4.99 -9.28 6.69
N THR A 194 -5.62 -9.63 7.80
CA THR A 194 -6.85 -10.44 7.79
C THR A 194 -7.96 -9.62 7.15
N ARG A 195 -8.48 -10.09 6.02
CA ARG A 195 -9.59 -9.42 5.33
C ARG A 195 -10.87 -9.67 6.12
N LYS A 196 -11.46 -8.62 6.67
CA LYS A 196 -12.78 -8.70 7.30
C LYS A 196 -13.85 -8.90 6.22
N LYS A 197 -14.81 -9.78 6.50
CA LYS A 197 -15.98 -9.96 5.63
C LYS A 197 -16.73 -8.62 5.52
N ILE A 198 -16.98 -8.16 4.29
CA ILE A 198 -17.69 -6.91 4.07
C ILE A 198 -19.15 -7.14 4.47
N ARG A 199 -19.64 -6.34 5.42
CA ARG A 199 -21.06 -6.26 5.74
C ARG A 199 -21.77 -5.44 4.66
N ILE A 200 -22.97 -5.84 4.32
CA ILE A 200 -23.92 -5.11 3.45
C ILE A 200 -25.26 -4.99 4.18
N LEU A 201 -26.02 -3.97 3.85
CA LEU A 201 -27.36 -3.78 4.38
C LEU A 201 -28.39 -4.49 3.50
N THR A 202 -29.35 -5.17 4.12
CA THR A 202 -30.54 -5.68 3.44
C THR A 202 -31.44 -4.52 2.98
N SER A 203 -32.41 -4.79 2.12
CA SER A 203 -33.38 -3.75 1.70
C SER A 203 -34.19 -3.21 2.88
N GLU A 204 -34.55 -4.07 3.83
CA GLU A 204 -35.26 -3.70 5.04
C GLU A 204 -34.41 -2.84 5.98
N GLU A 205 -33.13 -3.22 6.19
CA GLU A 205 -32.15 -2.41 6.95
C GLU A 205 -31.93 -1.04 6.34
N CYS A 206 -31.84 -0.94 5.00
CA CYS A 206 -31.76 0.34 4.31
C CYS A 206 -33.01 1.21 4.54
N ALA A 207 -34.21 0.62 4.50
CA ALA A 207 -35.44 1.33 4.76
C ALA A 207 -35.54 1.82 6.22
N ARG A 208 -35.15 0.99 7.20
CA ARG A 208 -35.05 1.40 8.60
C ARG A 208 -34.07 2.53 8.82
N LEU A 209 -32.87 2.42 8.22
CA LEU A 209 -31.84 3.45 8.32
C LEU A 209 -32.29 4.78 7.72
N LEU A 210 -32.96 4.75 6.56
CA LEU A 210 -33.48 5.96 5.92
C LEU A 210 -34.59 6.61 6.77
N ARG A 211 -35.55 5.84 7.31
CA ARG A 211 -36.56 6.36 8.22
C ARG A 211 -35.94 6.99 9.48
N ALA A 212 -34.93 6.32 10.06
CA ALA A 212 -34.21 6.85 11.21
C ALA A 212 -33.42 8.12 10.89
N ALA A 213 -32.92 8.28 9.65
CA ALA A 213 -32.24 9.48 9.21
C ALA A 213 -33.19 10.66 8.96
N VAL A 214 -34.42 10.39 8.48
CA VAL A 214 -35.48 11.41 8.32
C VAL A 214 -35.88 12.02 9.66
N SER A 215 -35.96 11.21 10.72
CA SER A 215 -36.31 11.68 12.07
C SER A 215 -35.14 12.22 12.88
N ASP A 216 -33.98 12.43 12.29
CA ASP A 216 -32.81 12.99 13.00
C ASP A 216 -32.92 14.53 13.08
N GLN A 217 -32.29 15.09 14.11
CA GLN A 217 -32.16 16.55 14.29
C GLN A 217 -31.38 17.24 13.16
N ASP A 218 -30.68 16.47 12.34
CA ASP A 218 -29.97 16.92 11.16
C ASP A 218 -30.88 16.76 9.93
N ASP A 219 -31.42 17.85 9.46
CA ASP A 219 -32.35 17.94 8.33
C ASP A 219 -31.78 17.44 6.99
N ARG A 220 -30.47 17.20 6.92
CA ARG A 220 -29.77 16.73 5.71
C ARG A 220 -29.26 15.29 5.84
N LEU A 221 -29.43 14.65 6.98
CA LEU A 221 -28.92 13.30 7.20
C LEU A 221 -29.59 12.28 6.26
N TRP A 222 -30.90 12.40 6.06
CA TRP A 222 -31.63 11.51 5.14
C TRP A 222 -31.11 11.63 3.70
N LEU A 223 -30.77 12.85 3.26
CA LEU A 223 -30.22 13.08 1.93
C LEU A 223 -28.82 12.48 1.79
N PHE A 224 -27.99 12.57 2.84
CA PHE A 224 -26.70 11.90 2.90
C PHE A 224 -26.84 10.38 2.78
N VAL A 225 -27.81 9.77 3.45
CA VAL A 225 -28.10 8.33 3.34
C VAL A 225 -28.57 7.97 1.93
N MET A 226 -29.46 8.78 1.34
CA MET A 226 -29.89 8.61 -0.06
C MET A 226 -28.70 8.64 -1.03
N PHE A 227 -27.78 9.58 -0.90
CA PHE A 227 -26.57 9.63 -1.70
C PHE A 227 -25.72 8.35 -1.57
N GLY A 228 -25.47 7.92 -0.34
CA GLY A 228 -24.63 6.75 -0.08
C GLY A 228 -25.18 5.48 -0.71
N LEU A 229 -26.52 5.32 -0.69
CA LEU A 229 -27.19 4.13 -1.22
C LEU A 229 -27.47 4.16 -2.73
N ASN A 230 -27.57 5.36 -3.34
CA ASN A 230 -28.05 5.52 -4.72
C ASN A 230 -27.00 6.09 -5.69
N ALA A 231 -25.81 6.49 -5.22
CA ALA A 231 -24.77 7.03 -6.08
C ALA A 231 -23.40 6.33 -5.94
N CYS A 232 -23.27 5.30 -5.12
CA CYS A 232 -22.00 4.60 -4.88
C CYS A 232 -20.82 5.52 -4.51
N MET A 233 -21.06 6.76 -4.04
CA MET A 233 -20.03 7.76 -3.77
C MET A 233 -19.32 7.53 -2.43
N ARG A 234 -18.08 8.02 -2.31
CA ARG A 234 -17.38 8.04 -1.03
C ARG A 234 -17.95 9.14 -0.12
N HIS A 235 -17.93 8.91 1.21
CA HIS A 235 -18.39 9.88 2.21
C HIS A 235 -17.89 11.31 1.94
N GLY A 236 -16.59 11.49 1.80
CA GLY A 236 -16.02 12.81 1.54
C GLY A 236 -16.33 13.38 0.14
N GLU A 237 -16.67 12.56 -0.85
CA GLU A 237 -17.13 13.02 -2.16
C GLU A 237 -18.54 13.57 -2.05
N ILE A 238 -19.43 12.89 -1.33
CA ILE A 238 -20.82 13.33 -1.08
C ILE A 238 -20.82 14.72 -0.42
N LEU A 239 -20.05 14.90 0.64
CA LEU A 239 -20.07 16.15 1.42
C LEU A 239 -19.52 17.35 0.66
N ARG A 240 -18.79 17.14 -0.42
CA ARG A 240 -18.24 18.21 -1.28
C ARG A 240 -19.11 18.53 -2.49
N ARG A 241 -20.34 18.05 -2.53
CA ARG A 241 -21.21 18.29 -3.69
C ARG A 241 -21.94 19.62 -3.56
N ARG A 242 -22.09 20.27 -4.72
CA ARG A 242 -22.81 21.53 -4.90
C ARG A 242 -24.00 21.33 -5.81
N TYR A 243 -24.99 22.17 -5.69
CA TYR A 243 -26.17 22.11 -6.55
C TYR A 243 -25.85 22.50 -8.00
N ASP A 244 -24.90 23.40 -8.23
CA ASP A 244 -24.47 23.83 -9.56
C ASP A 244 -23.64 22.76 -10.33
N GLU A 245 -23.24 21.68 -9.66
CA GLU A 245 -22.58 20.52 -10.27
C GLU A 245 -23.56 19.49 -10.81
N ILE A 246 -24.88 19.68 -10.62
CA ILE A 246 -25.92 18.69 -10.96
C ILE A 246 -26.48 18.96 -12.35
N ASP A 247 -26.31 17.98 -13.23
CA ASP A 247 -27.10 17.88 -14.47
C ASP A 247 -28.44 17.19 -14.15
N TRP A 248 -29.48 17.99 -14.02
CA TRP A 248 -30.83 17.56 -13.62
C TRP A 248 -31.52 16.72 -14.68
N GLU A 249 -31.20 16.94 -15.96
CA GLU A 249 -31.84 16.25 -17.09
C GLU A 249 -31.25 14.85 -17.26
N ASN A 250 -29.94 14.74 -17.26
CA ASN A 250 -29.23 13.50 -17.50
C ASN A 250 -28.95 12.67 -16.24
N CYS A 251 -29.41 13.12 -15.06
CA CYS A 251 -29.12 12.46 -13.77
C CYS A 251 -27.63 12.24 -13.53
N ARG A 252 -26.83 13.29 -13.67
CA ARG A 252 -25.38 13.27 -13.48
C ARG A 252 -24.93 14.33 -12.49
N ILE A 253 -23.82 14.06 -11.82
CA ILE A 253 -23.12 15.04 -10.98
C ILE A 253 -21.66 15.07 -11.46
N TRP A 254 -21.17 16.28 -11.75
CA TRP A 254 -19.76 16.48 -12.07
C TRP A 254 -18.91 16.43 -10.81
N ILE A 255 -17.85 15.62 -10.80
CA ILE A 255 -16.88 15.53 -9.70
C ILE A 255 -15.51 16.00 -10.21
N ASP A 256 -15.11 17.20 -9.84
CA ASP A 256 -13.85 17.85 -10.26
C ASP A 256 -12.61 17.31 -9.53
N LYS A 257 -12.72 17.05 -8.23
CA LYS A 257 -11.61 16.66 -7.34
C LYS A 257 -11.86 15.34 -6.63
N ALA A 258 -11.81 14.23 -7.39
CA ALA A 258 -11.89 12.91 -6.77
C ALA A 258 -10.50 12.26 -6.65
N LYS A 259 -10.35 11.33 -5.70
CA LYS A 259 -9.13 10.51 -5.54
C LYS A 259 -8.78 9.72 -6.81
N ALA A 260 -9.77 9.47 -7.67
CA ALA A 260 -9.61 8.74 -8.93
C ALA A 260 -9.47 9.64 -10.17
N GLY A 261 -9.53 10.96 -10.02
CA GLY A 261 -9.60 11.95 -11.11
C GLY A 261 -11.01 12.50 -11.29
N GLU A 262 -11.16 13.44 -12.21
CA GLU A 262 -12.45 14.02 -12.60
C GLU A 262 -13.35 12.95 -13.23
N ARG A 263 -14.64 13.01 -12.95
CA ARG A 263 -15.62 12.11 -13.54
C ARG A 263 -17.04 12.63 -13.43
N GLU A 264 -17.88 12.20 -14.35
CA GLU A 264 -19.32 12.24 -14.20
C GLU A 264 -19.80 11.08 -13.33
N GLN A 265 -20.59 11.40 -12.32
CA GLN A 265 -21.19 10.45 -11.42
C GLN A 265 -22.67 10.28 -11.77
N PRO A 266 -23.11 9.10 -12.24
CA PRO A 266 -24.53 8.84 -12.42
C PRO A 266 -25.23 8.74 -11.06
N ILE A 267 -26.43 9.27 -11.01
CA ILE A 267 -27.33 9.18 -9.85
C ILE A 267 -28.68 8.57 -10.27
N THR A 268 -29.38 7.98 -9.34
CA THR A 268 -30.72 7.46 -9.60
C THR A 268 -31.75 8.58 -9.74
N PRO A 269 -32.84 8.39 -10.53
CA PRO A 269 -33.94 9.35 -10.59
C PRO A 269 -34.49 9.72 -9.22
N SER A 270 -34.63 8.76 -8.32
CA SER A 270 -35.11 8.98 -6.93
C SER A 270 -34.20 9.92 -6.15
N LEU A 271 -32.86 9.81 -6.34
CA LEU A 271 -31.92 10.72 -5.69
C LEU A 271 -31.99 12.12 -6.34
N ARG A 272 -32.08 12.21 -7.68
CA ARG A 272 -32.28 13.49 -8.38
C ARG A 272 -33.53 14.22 -7.85
N ASP A 273 -34.66 13.51 -7.73
CA ASP A 273 -35.93 14.12 -7.29
C ASP A 273 -35.85 14.55 -5.81
N ALA A 274 -35.15 13.78 -4.97
CA ALA A 274 -34.87 14.16 -3.60
C ALA A 274 -34.01 15.42 -3.50
N LEU A 275 -32.98 15.53 -4.33
CA LEU A 275 -32.10 16.69 -4.43
C LEU A 275 -32.87 17.92 -4.94
N ARG A 276 -33.72 17.76 -5.98
CA ARG A 276 -34.53 18.84 -6.52
C ARG A 276 -35.49 19.40 -5.47
N ARG A 277 -36.22 18.55 -4.76
CA ARG A 277 -37.09 18.99 -3.66
C ARG A 277 -36.34 19.76 -2.58
N LYS A 278 -35.12 19.32 -2.22
CA LYS A 278 -34.31 20.04 -1.24
C LYS A 278 -33.80 21.37 -1.79
N PHE A 279 -33.38 21.40 -3.05
CA PHE A 279 -32.92 22.61 -3.76
C PHE A 279 -34.01 23.69 -3.82
N GLU A 280 -35.26 23.32 -4.14
CA GLU A 280 -36.40 24.24 -4.21
C GLU A 280 -36.75 24.86 -2.85
N THR A 281 -36.37 24.23 -1.75
CA THR A 281 -36.59 24.74 -0.38
C THR A 281 -35.40 25.54 0.16
N GLU A 282 -34.34 25.76 -0.63
CA GLU A 282 -33.13 26.47 -0.20
C GLU A 282 -33.10 27.90 -0.74
N ASP A 283 -32.68 28.84 0.10
CA ASP A 283 -32.52 30.25 -0.29
C ASP A 283 -31.32 30.45 -1.23
N ASP A 284 -30.23 29.70 -1.01
CA ASP A 284 -29.01 29.70 -1.86
C ASP A 284 -28.94 28.46 -2.74
N GLN A 285 -29.46 28.59 -3.97
CA GLN A 285 -29.53 27.51 -4.94
C GLN A 285 -28.18 27.18 -5.63
N THR A 286 -27.16 27.99 -5.48
CA THR A 286 -25.81 27.75 -6.00
C THR A 286 -24.84 27.19 -4.95
N GLY A 287 -25.33 27.04 -3.72
CA GLY A 287 -24.56 26.64 -2.55
C GLY A 287 -24.24 25.15 -2.45
N TRP A 288 -23.67 24.83 -1.31
CA TRP A 288 -23.30 23.46 -0.97
C TRP A 288 -24.52 22.63 -0.57
N ILE A 289 -24.61 21.39 -1.06
CA ILE A 289 -25.66 20.45 -0.64
C ILE A 289 -25.54 20.14 0.88
N PHE A 290 -24.31 20.11 1.38
CA PHE A 290 -24.01 19.90 2.81
C PHE A 290 -23.16 21.05 3.37
N PRO A 291 -23.73 22.28 3.54
CA PRO A 291 -23.00 23.42 4.04
C PRO A 291 -22.48 23.21 5.46
N SER A 292 -21.36 23.86 5.81
CA SER A 292 -20.84 23.84 7.16
C SER A 292 -21.84 24.42 8.14
N ARG A 293 -22.01 23.76 9.30
CA ARG A 293 -22.84 24.30 10.42
C ARG A 293 -22.16 25.45 11.16
N TRP A 294 -20.84 25.57 11.02
CA TRP A 294 -20.04 26.55 11.74
C TRP A 294 -19.62 27.68 10.79
N LYS A 295 -20.05 28.90 11.07
CA LYS A 295 -19.68 30.08 10.26
C LYS A 295 -18.18 30.33 10.17
N GLN A 296 -17.43 29.94 11.21
CA GLN A 296 -15.94 30.08 11.27
C GLN A 296 -15.19 28.86 10.72
N SER A 297 -15.86 27.91 10.09
CA SER A 297 -15.18 26.75 9.52
C SER A 297 -14.25 27.18 8.38
N LYS A 298 -13.03 26.62 8.38
CA LYS A 298 -12.07 26.80 7.26
C LYS A 298 -12.62 26.27 5.92
N GLN A 299 -13.64 25.42 5.94
CA GLN A 299 -14.26 24.85 4.75
C GLN A 299 -15.75 25.17 4.75
N PRO A 300 -16.30 25.56 3.58
CA PRO A 300 -17.70 25.94 3.48
C PRO A 300 -18.69 24.77 3.55
N TYR A 301 -18.19 23.52 3.52
CA TYR A 301 -18.98 22.31 3.57
C TYR A 301 -18.68 21.49 4.84
N ARG A 302 -19.52 20.53 5.17
CA ARG A 302 -19.36 19.63 6.32
C ARG A 302 -18.18 18.70 6.10
N LYS A 303 -17.37 18.51 7.14
CA LYS A 303 -16.23 17.59 7.11
C LYS A 303 -16.65 16.13 7.35
N SER A 304 -17.68 15.91 8.15
CA SER A 304 -18.17 14.58 8.50
C SER A 304 -19.67 14.61 8.80
N MET A 305 -20.32 13.48 8.51
CA MET A 305 -21.68 13.15 8.93
C MET A 305 -21.70 11.90 9.82
N GLU A 306 -20.55 11.46 10.32
CA GLU A 306 -20.44 10.20 11.09
C GLU A 306 -21.27 10.19 12.35
N ASP A 307 -21.30 11.28 13.13
CA ASP A 307 -22.07 11.34 14.37
C ASP A 307 -23.58 11.26 14.11
N GLY A 308 -24.07 12.00 13.11
CA GLY A 308 -25.47 11.91 12.68
C GLY A 308 -25.83 10.51 12.18
N PHE A 309 -24.97 9.96 11.34
CA PHE A 309 -25.14 8.61 10.80
C PHE A 309 -25.15 7.55 11.93
N ARG A 310 -24.25 7.64 12.90
CA ARG A 310 -24.20 6.75 14.06
C ARG A 310 -25.50 6.81 14.86
N ARG A 311 -26.08 8.00 15.09
CA ARG A 311 -27.38 8.15 15.76
C ARG A 311 -28.49 7.46 14.96
N ALA A 312 -28.52 7.63 13.65
CA ALA A 312 -29.51 6.97 12.79
C ALA A 312 -29.34 5.44 12.78
N VAL A 313 -28.10 4.93 12.77
CA VAL A 313 -27.79 3.49 12.88
C VAL A 313 -28.35 2.91 14.18
N ILE A 314 -28.09 3.55 15.32
CA ILE A 314 -28.62 3.12 16.62
C ILE A 314 -30.16 3.12 16.63
N ARG A 315 -30.78 4.20 16.14
CA ARG A 315 -32.26 4.33 16.05
C ARG A 315 -32.88 3.32 15.11
N ALA A 316 -32.14 2.92 14.05
CA ALA A 316 -32.56 1.87 13.13
C ALA A 316 -32.44 0.44 13.71
N GLY A 317 -31.93 0.28 14.94
CA GLY A 317 -31.64 -1.02 15.55
C GLY A 317 -30.51 -1.77 14.85
N LEU A 318 -29.52 -1.04 14.31
CA LEU A 318 -28.32 -1.59 13.67
C LEU A 318 -27.10 -1.42 14.58
N ASP A 319 -26.11 -2.30 14.43
CA ASP A 319 -24.88 -2.24 15.22
C ASP A 319 -23.93 -1.13 14.71
N PRO A 320 -23.65 -0.07 15.50
CA PRO A 320 -22.79 1.03 15.11
C PRO A 320 -21.29 0.64 14.98
N ALA A 321 -20.88 -0.50 15.53
CA ALA A 321 -19.50 -0.97 15.39
C ALA A 321 -19.23 -1.51 13.98
N THR A 322 -20.22 -2.05 13.32
CA THR A 322 -20.14 -2.63 11.98
C THR A 322 -20.74 -1.74 10.90
N CYS A 323 -21.63 -0.80 11.26
CA CYS A 323 -22.30 0.11 10.34
C CYS A 323 -21.66 1.51 10.38
N THR A 324 -20.67 1.75 9.56
CA THR A 324 -20.09 3.08 9.27
C THR A 324 -20.68 3.64 7.98
N PRO A 325 -20.53 4.96 7.67
CA PRO A 325 -21.03 5.53 6.41
C PRO A 325 -20.57 4.80 5.14
N HIS A 326 -19.41 4.13 5.19
CA HIS A 326 -18.90 3.38 4.04
C HIS A 326 -19.72 2.14 3.68
N ILE A 327 -20.53 1.63 4.63
CA ILE A 327 -21.43 0.49 4.39
C ILE A 327 -22.46 0.78 3.31
N MET A 328 -22.93 2.03 3.19
CA MET A 328 -23.88 2.42 2.16
C MET A 328 -23.31 2.20 0.76
N ARG A 329 -22.05 2.63 0.56
CA ARG A 329 -21.32 2.41 -0.69
C ARG A 329 -21.08 0.91 -0.94
N HIS A 330 -20.68 0.15 0.08
CA HIS A 330 -20.54 -1.31 -0.03
C HIS A 330 -21.84 -1.96 -0.47
N THR A 331 -22.94 -1.57 0.15
CA THR A 331 -24.29 -2.06 -0.20
C THR A 331 -24.68 -1.72 -1.64
N ALA A 332 -24.47 -0.46 -2.05
CA ALA A 332 -24.77 -0.02 -3.41
C ALA A 332 -23.97 -0.78 -4.48
N ILE A 333 -22.65 -0.92 -4.28
CA ILE A 333 -21.79 -1.67 -5.21
C ILE A 333 -22.19 -3.15 -5.26
N THR A 334 -22.45 -3.75 -4.10
CA THR A 334 -22.89 -5.14 -4.03
C THR A 334 -24.24 -5.38 -4.72
N ARG A 335 -25.16 -4.42 -4.67
CA ARG A 335 -26.42 -4.49 -5.43
C ARG A 335 -26.18 -4.49 -6.95
N LEU A 336 -25.22 -3.69 -7.43
CA LEU A 336 -24.81 -3.72 -8.84
C LEU A 336 -24.21 -5.08 -9.23
N VAL A 337 -23.36 -5.66 -8.39
CA VAL A 337 -22.79 -7.01 -8.59
C VAL A 337 -23.90 -8.06 -8.63
N LYS A 338 -24.84 -8.03 -7.67
CA LYS A 338 -26.00 -8.95 -7.64
C LYS A 338 -26.90 -8.82 -8.87
N ASN A 339 -26.98 -7.62 -9.43
CA ASN A 339 -27.72 -7.37 -10.68
C ASN A 339 -26.90 -7.72 -11.94
N LYS A 340 -25.82 -8.49 -11.82
CA LYS A 340 -24.97 -8.95 -12.93
C LYS A 340 -24.39 -7.81 -13.79
N THR A 341 -24.24 -6.60 -13.21
CA THR A 341 -23.59 -5.48 -13.89
C THR A 341 -22.11 -5.81 -14.09
N ASP A 342 -21.56 -5.58 -15.27
CA ASP A 342 -20.19 -5.88 -15.62
C ASP A 342 -19.18 -5.06 -14.80
N VAL A 343 -18.00 -5.63 -14.56
CA VAL A 343 -16.95 -5.04 -13.74
C VAL A 343 -16.49 -3.65 -14.22
N PRO A 344 -16.26 -3.41 -15.52
CA PRO A 344 -15.92 -2.07 -16.03
C PRO A 344 -16.99 -1.01 -15.72
N THR A 345 -18.26 -1.33 -15.89
CA THR A 345 -19.38 -0.43 -15.57
C THR A 345 -19.43 -0.11 -14.09
N ILE A 346 -19.30 -1.13 -13.21
CA ILE A 346 -19.23 -0.92 -11.76
C ILE A 346 -18.02 -0.08 -11.39
N GLN A 347 -16.87 -0.31 -12.03
CA GLN A 347 -15.65 0.47 -11.80
C GLN A 347 -15.88 1.94 -12.15
N LYS A 348 -16.50 2.23 -13.29
CA LYS A 348 -16.83 3.60 -13.73
C LYS A 348 -17.80 4.28 -12.75
N ILE A 349 -18.90 3.61 -12.38
CA ILE A 349 -19.91 4.14 -11.44
C ILE A 349 -19.28 4.40 -10.06
N SER A 350 -18.55 3.44 -9.53
CA SER A 350 -17.98 3.55 -8.18
C SER A 350 -16.71 4.41 -8.12
N GLY A 351 -16.04 4.68 -9.24
CA GLY A 351 -14.76 5.38 -9.28
C GLY A 351 -13.65 4.60 -8.59
N HIS A 352 -13.60 3.28 -8.76
CA HIS A 352 -12.46 2.46 -8.34
C HIS A 352 -11.33 2.58 -9.35
N LYS A 353 -10.07 2.69 -8.87
CA LYS A 353 -8.91 2.84 -9.75
C LYS A 353 -8.54 1.56 -10.49
N THR A 354 -8.82 0.40 -9.90
CA THR A 354 -8.46 -0.90 -10.47
C THR A 354 -9.64 -1.86 -10.44
N PRO A 355 -9.77 -2.77 -11.43
CA PRO A 355 -10.79 -3.83 -11.42
C PRO A 355 -10.71 -4.72 -10.18
N ALA A 356 -9.51 -4.98 -9.66
CA ALA A 356 -9.29 -5.79 -8.46
C ALA A 356 -10.08 -5.28 -7.23
N MET A 357 -10.31 -3.96 -7.14
CA MET A 357 -11.12 -3.37 -6.08
C MET A 357 -12.62 -3.71 -6.22
N VAL A 358 -13.10 -3.91 -7.45
CA VAL A 358 -14.48 -4.32 -7.74
C VAL A 358 -14.63 -5.83 -7.56
N LEU A 359 -13.66 -6.61 -8.05
CA LEU A 359 -13.64 -8.07 -7.90
C LEU A 359 -13.75 -8.53 -6.45
N HIS A 360 -13.29 -7.70 -5.52
CA HIS A 360 -13.45 -7.97 -4.10
C HIS A 360 -14.93 -8.11 -3.65
N TYR A 361 -15.85 -7.47 -4.36
CA TYR A 361 -17.31 -7.60 -4.11
C TYR A 361 -17.89 -8.83 -4.83
N VAL A 362 -17.32 -9.24 -5.94
CA VAL A 362 -17.76 -10.42 -6.71
C VAL A 362 -17.52 -11.72 -5.93
N HIS A 363 -16.39 -11.84 -5.26
CA HIS A 363 -16.04 -13.02 -4.45
C HIS A 363 -16.91 -13.26 -3.20
N ILE A 364 -17.82 -12.33 -2.87
CA ILE A 364 -18.66 -12.44 -1.68
C ILE A 364 -19.86 -13.38 -1.90
N PHE A 365 -20.19 -13.71 -3.16
CA PHE A 365 -21.39 -14.46 -3.51
C PHE A 365 -21.07 -15.76 -4.26
N GLY A 366 -21.01 -16.89 -3.50
CA GLY A 366 -20.96 -18.22 -4.08
C GLY A 366 -22.21 -18.59 -4.89
N GLU A 367 -23.40 -18.12 -4.48
CA GLU A 367 -24.68 -18.32 -5.17
C GLU A 367 -24.70 -17.92 -6.66
N HIS A 368 -23.83 -16.97 -7.06
CA HIS A 368 -23.70 -16.58 -8.45
C HIS A 368 -23.04 -17.69 -9.30
N ILE A 369 -22.06 -18.39 -8.70
CA ILE A 369 -21.33 -19.47 -9.39
C ILE A 369 -22.29 -20.65 -9.64
N ASP A 370 -23.09 -21.01 -8.65
CA ASP A 370 -24.05 -22.11 -8.77
C ASP A 370 -25.10 -21.84 -9.85
N HIS A 371 -25.59 -20.59 -9.96
CA HIS A 371 -26.52 -20.20 -11.02
C HIS A 371 -25.86 -20.21 -12.41
N GLU A 372 -24.62 -19.72 -12.55
CA GLU A 372 -23.90 -19.74 -13.82
C GLU A 372 -23.50 -21.18 -14.22
N MET A 373 -23.23 -22.05 -13.24
CA MET A 373 -22.99 -23.48 -13.52
C MET A 373 -24.25 -24.16 -14.09
N SER A 374 -25.45 -23.76 -13.66
CA SER A 374 -26.68 -24.32 -14.21
C SER A 374 -26.90 -24.01 -15.70
N VAL A 375 -26.25 -22.95 -16.24
CA VAL A 375 -26.29 -22.63 -17.67
C VAL A 375 -25.49 -23.66 -18.48
N LEU A 376 -24.53 -24.34 -17.87
CA LEU A 376 -23.76 -25.41 -18.50
C LEU A 376 -24.52 -26.75 -18.51
N ASP A 377 -25.59 -26.85 -17.75
CA ASP A 377 -26.48 -28.01 -17.72
C ASP A 377 -27.48 -27.94 -18.90
N VAL A 378 -26.97 -28.04 -20.10
CA VAL A 378 -27.71 -27.86 -21.36
C VAL A 378 -28.25 -29.19 -21.85
N GLY A 379 -28.97 -29.94 -21.00
CA GLY A 379 -29.77 -31.08 -21.45
C GLY A 379 -29.02 -32.19 -22.22
N PHE A 380 -27.67 -32.21 -22.20
CA PHE A 380 -26.91 -33.28 -22.86
C PHE A 380 -27.22 -34.65 -22.25
N LEU A 381 -27.53 -34.67 -20.95
CA LEU A 381 -27.90 -35.90 -20.23
C LEU A 381 -29.29 -36.39 -20.68
N ASP A 382 -30.23 -35.52 -21.00
CA ASP A 382 -31.56 -35.89 -21.46
C ASP A 382 -31.50 -36.59 -22.84
N ALA A 383 -30.52 -36.25 -23.67
CA ALA A 383 -30.31 -36.88 -24.97
C ALA A 383 -29.75 -38.29 -24.88
N ILE A 384 -29.01 -38.63 -23.81
CA ILE A 384 -28.34 -39.94 -23.64
C ILE A 384 -28.94 -40.78 -22.51
N THR A 385 -29.77 -40.18 -21.64
CA THR A 385 -30.40 -40.87 -20.52
C THR A 385 -31.29 -42.06 -20.93
N PRO A 386 -32.04 -42.03 -22.07
CA PRO A 386 -32.76 -43.20 -22.53
C PRO A 386 -31.85 -44.41 -22.84
N GLU A 387 -30.65 -44.15 -23.39
CA GLU A 387 -29.69 -45.22 -23.73
C GLU A 387 -28.99 -45.80 -22.52
N LEU A 388 -28.76 -44.97 -21.50
CA LEU A 388 -28.12 -45.42 -20.27
C LEU A 388 -29.06 -46.20 -19.34
N HIS A 389 -30.38 -46.05 -19.51
CA HIS A 389 -31.40 -46.73 -18.67
C HIS A 389 -32.09 -47.89 -19.37
N GLN A 390 -31.69 -48.27 -20.58
CA GLN A 390 -32.15 -49.54 -21.14
C GLN A 390 -31.40 -50.69 -20.47
N PRO A 391 -32.05 -51.53 -19.67
CA PRO A 391 -31.42 -52.78 -19.21
C PRO A 391 -31.13 -53.63 -20.47
N PRO A 392 -30.04 -54.37 -20.51
CA PRO A 392 -29.73 -55.24 -21.63
C PRO A 392 -30.93 -56.15 -21.88
N ILE A 393 -31.44 -56.17 -23.10
CA ILE A 393 -32.52 -57.04 -23.53
C ILE A 393 -31.94 -58.47 -23.46
N HIS A 394 -32.17 -59.15 -22.36
CA HIS A 394 -31.94 -60.59 -22.27
C HIS A 394 -33.04 -61.25 -23.08
N THR A 395 -32.71 -61.77 -24.24
CA THR A 395 -33.52 -62.78 -24.92
C THR A 395 -33.70 -63.94 -23.96
N GLU A 396 -34.93 -64.21 -23.60
CA GLU A 396 -35.32 -65.32 -22.74
C GLU A 396 -34.81 -66.64 -23.28
N SER A 397 -34.09 -67.32 -22.43
CA SER A 397 -34.13 -68.76 -22.37
C SER A 397 -34.06 -69.14 -20.88
N ASP A 398 -35.23 -69.56 -20.43
CA ASP A 398 -35.51 -70.43 -19.28
C ASP A 398 -34.78 -70.27 -17.93
N GLY A 399 -35.55 -69.94 -16.90
CA GLY A 399 -35.52 -70.65 -15.66
C GLY A 399 -34.82 -69.98 -14.47
N LEU A 400 -35.65 -69.67 -13.50
CA LEU A 400 -35.39 -69.54 -12.08
C LEU A 400 -35.10 -68.13 -11.48
N LEU A 401 -36.10 -67.76 -10.76
CA LEU A 401 -36.23 -66.63 -9.81
C LEU A 401 -35.01 -66.48 -8.86
N SER A 402 -34.60 -65.21 -8.73
CA SER A 402 -34.08 -64.74 -7.43
C SER A 402 -34.39 -63.26 -7.27
N PRO A 403 -34.96 -62.82 -6.13
CA PRO A 403 -35.39 -61.47 -5.87
C PRO A 403 -34.22 -60.68 -5.23
N GLY A 404 -33.84 -59.59 -5.87
CA GLY A 404 -32.77 -58.78 -5.25
C GLY A 404 -32.39 -57.52 -5.99
N LEU A 405 -33.35 -56.69 -6.45
CA LEU A 405 -33.02 -55.34 -6.87
C LEU A 405 -34.21 -54.36 -6.74
N PHE A 406 -34.80 -54.37 -5.54
CA PHE A 406 -35.78 -53.33 -5.15
C PHE A 406 -35.36 -52.75 -3.79
N ALA A 407 -34.31 -51.95 -3.77
CA ALA A 407 -33.92 -51.22 -2.56
C ALA A 407 -32.96 -50.06 -2.87
N LEU A 408 -33.19 -49.23 -3.85
CA LEU A 408 -32.45 -47.99 -3.99
C LEU A 408 -33.30 -46.74 -4.31
N ASN A 409 -34.63 -46.87 -4.40
CA ASN A 409 -35.52 -45.75 -4.66
C ASN A 409 -36.34 -45.27 -3.46
N SER A 410 -36.11 -45.70 -2.25
CA SER A 410 -36.87 -45.30 -1.06
C SER A 410 -36.04 -44.58 0.02
N ILE A 411 -34.82 -44.15 -0.25
CA ILE A 411 -34.00 -43.43 0.75
C ILE A 411 -33.94 -41.91 0.48
N ALA A 412 -34.61 -41.39 -0.54
CA ALA A 412 -34.63 -39.93 -0.83
C ALA A 412 -35.77 -39.14 -0.13
N LYS A 413 -36.49 -39.70 0.81
CA LYS A 413 -37.62 -39.02 1.46
C LYS A 413 -37.75 -39.18 2.97
N SER A 414 -36.73 -39.32 3.71
CA SER A 414 -36.74 -39.09 5.15
C SER A 414 -35.33 -39.11 5.72
N VAL A 415 -34.75 -37.97 5.89
CA VAL A 415 -33.92 -37.59 7.04
C VAL A 415 -33.64 -36.08 6.93
N GLY A 416 -34.47 -35.29 7.59
CA GLY A 416 -33.97 -34.04 8.16
C GLY A 416 -33.19 -34.39 9.40
N GLY A 417 -31.98 -33.89 9.50
CA GLY A 417 -31.13 -34.13 10.66
C GLY A 417 -29.74 -33.65 10.42
N GLU A 418 -29.34 -32.66 11.18
CA GLU A 418 -27.96 -32.13 11.29
C GLU A 418 -26.93 -33.23 11.49
N GLY A 419 -25.88 -33.21 10.73
CA GLY A 419 -24.77 -34.12 10.92
C GLY A 419 -23.55 -33.76 10.08
N TRP A 420 -22.60 -33.11 10.72
CA TRP A 420 -21.26 -32.82 10.16
C TRP A 420 -20.50 -34.12 9.91
N ILE A 421 -20.18 -34.43 8.67
CA ILE A 421 -19.20 -35.46 8.32
C ILE A 421 -17.86 -34.80 8.09
N ARG A 422 -16.94 -34.99 9.03
CA ARG A 422 -15.50 -34.73 8.85
C ARG A 422 -14.92 -35.85 8.00
N THR A 423 -14.56 -35.54 6.78
CA THR A 423 -13.64 -36.40 6.01
C THR A 423 -12.20 -35.90 6.24
N SER A 424 -11.44 -36.69 7.01
CA SER A 424 -9.99 -36.54 7.13
C SER A 424 -9.33 -37.07 5.87
N VAL A 425 -8.78 -36.19 5.05
CA VAL A 425 -7.87 -36.58 3.97
C VAL A 425 -6.44 -36.54 4.53
N ARG A 426 -5.80 -37.70 4.60
CA ARG A 426 -4.36 -37.83 4.85
C ARG A 426 -3.60 -37.23 3.67
N GLU A 427 -2.78 -36.24 3.96
CA GLU A 427 -1.75 -35.74 3.05
C GLU A 427 -0.67 -36.79 2.81
N THR A 428 -0.49 -37.22 1.58
CA THR A 428 0.77 -37.74 1.09
C THR A 428 1.49 -36.67 0.29
N ARG A 429 2.63 -36.22 0.80
CA ARG A 429 3.58 -35.38 0.08
C ARG A 429 4.08 -36.13 -1.16
N ALA A 430 3.99 -35.48 -2.29
CA ALA A 430 4.82 -35.75 -3.46
C ALA A 430 5.34 -34.44 -4.02
N ASP A 431 6.65 -34.34 -4.11
CA ASP A 431 7.42 -33.22 -4.68
C ASP A 431 7.05 -32.99 -6.14
N LEU A 432 6.79 -31.73 -6.49
CA LEU A 432 6.82 -31.29 -7.86
C LEU A 432 7.85 -30.17 -8.00
N GLN A 433 8.98 -30.55 -8.61
CA GLN A 433 10.05 -29.66 -9.02
C GLN A 433 9.56 -28.66 -10.07
N SER A 434 10.05 -27.45 -9.92
CA SER A 434 9.94 -26.32 -10.80
C SER A 434 10.38 -26.61 -12.24
N ALA A 435 9.56 -26.28 -13.21
CA ALA A 435 10.01 -26.05 -14.58
C ALA A 435 10.04 -24.54 -14.85
N ALA A 436 11.23 -24.01 -14.99
CA ALA A 436 11.50 -22.64 -15.44
C ALA A 436 11.20 -22.52 -16.94
N PHE A 437 10.36 -21.60 -17.32
CA PHE A 437 10.26 -21.13 -18.71
C PHE A 437 11.00 -19.79 -18.85
N ASN A 438 12.18 -19.87 -19.47
CA ASN A 438 12.87 -18.72 -20.06
C ASN A 438 12.17 -18.34 -21.37
N HIS A 439 11.69 -17.12 -21.47
CA HIS A 439 11.48 -16.47 -22.76
C HIS A 439 12.32 -15.19 -22.81
N SER A 440 13.41 -15.29 -23.55
CA SER A 440 14.12 -14.14 -24.13
C SER A 440 13.31 -13.58 -25.29
N ALA A 441 13.03 -12.29 -25.29
CA ALA A 441 12.61 -11.56 -26.46
C ALA A 441 13.50 -10.33 -26.63
N THR A 442 14.25 -10.35 -27.68
CA THR A 442 15.06 -9.27 -28.26
C THR A 442 14.16 -8.19 -28.85
N SER A 443 14.68 -6.96 -28.71
CA SER A 443 14.19 -5.71 -29.33
C SER A 443 14.20 -5.74 -30.87
N PRO A 444 13.60 -4.73 -31.54
CA PRO A 444 14.39 -3.56 -31.91
C PRO A 444 14.01 -2.27 -31.19
#